data_b8c978c380ae4bbb1c67957301be2125
#
_entry.id   b8c978c380ae4bbb1c67957301be2125
#
_cell.length_a   1.000
_cell.length_b   1.000
_cell.length_c   1.000
_cell.angle_alpha   90.00
_cell.angle_beta   90.00
_cell.angle_gamma   90.00
#
_symmetry.space_group_name_H-M   'P 1'
#
loop_
_entity.id
_entity.type
_entity.pdbx_description
1 polymer ?
#
loop_
_entity_poly.entity_id
_entity_poly.type
_entity_poly.pdbx_seq_one_letter_code
_entity_poly.pdbx_strand_id
1 'polypeptide(L)'
;HLGGILCNWPDRRLENEVDALKMSPTYPAMLAFAERCWKGGGYHQFSSDMGKPGQDKYEAFAEFESRMLAHQKIHFQSLPFPYAKQTGLEWNLVGPFDNKGIVATPFLPEQSSYWDTANLASSTKVYGGTIWLRHFWHPMIASHLQSPAENSTWYAFRKIYSDKETEQSCWI
;
A
#
# COMPACT_ATOMS: atom_id res chain seq x y z
N HIS A 1 15.43 -1.05 26.52
CA HIS A 1 15.69 -0.18 25.35
C HIS A 1 15.30 1.25 25.70
N LEU A 2 16.12 2.24 25.28
CA LEU A 2 15.90 3.66 25.56
C LEU A 2 15.13 4.38 24.46
N GLY A 3 14.79 3.69 23.38
CA GLY A 3 14.09 4.25 22.21
C GLY A 3 14.70 3.79 20.90
N GLY A 4 14.49 4.56 19.85
CA GLY A 4 15.02 4.31 18.51
C GLY A 4 15.24 5.61 17.76
N ILE A 5 15.79 5.49 16.56
CA ILE A 5 16.07 6.62 15.68
C ILE A 5 15.30 6.39 14.38
N LEU A 6 14.51 7.38 13.97
CA LEU A 6 13.89 7.43 12.65
C LEU A 6 14.78 8.32 11.74
N CYS A 7 15.33 7.70 10.71
CA CYS A 7 16.16 8.42 9.73
C CYS A 7 15.35 8.69 8.46
N ASN A 8 15.47 9.91 7.93
CA ASN A 8 15.00 10.26 6.60
C ASN A 8 16.23 10.48 5.70
N TRP A 9 16.37 9.66 4.67
CA TRP A 9 17.50 9.70 3.76
C TRP A 9 17.02 10.11 2.37
N PRO A 10 17.16 11.40 1.98
CA PRO A 10 16.93 11.81 0.62
C PRO A 10 18.11 11.35 -0.24
N ASP A 11 17.93 10.30 -1.03
CA ASP A 11 18.96 9.76 -1.92
C ASP A 11 19.16 10.60 -3.19
N ARG A 12 18.36 11.64 -3.36
CA ARG A 12 18.42 12.55 -4.50
C ARG A 12 18.70 13.96 -4.03
N ARG A 13 19.43 14.72 -4.86
CA ARG A 13 19.60 16.16 -4.65
C ARG A 13 18.23 16.82 -4.77
N LEU A 14 17.81 17.47 -3.71
CA LEU A 14 16.59 18.26 -3.65
C LEU A 14 16.94 19.73 -3.72
N GLU A 15 16.12 20.52 -4.39
CA GLU A 15 16.28 21.97 -4.44
C GLU A 15 15.88 22.61 -3.11
N ASN A 16 14.90 22.02 -2.42
CA ASN A 16 14.41 22.49 -1.13
C ASN A 16 14.23 21.31 -0.16
N GLU A 17 14.55 21.53 1.11
CA GLU A 17 14.34 20.52 2.17
C GLU A 17 12.87 20.09 2.31
N VAL A 18 11.94 21.02 2.07
CA VAL A 18 10.50 20.74 2.14
C VAL A 18 10.07 19.68 1.11
N ASP A 19 10.74 19.57 -0.02
CA ASP A 19 10.41 18.59 -1.06
C ASP A 19 10.74 17.15 -0.61
N ALA A 20 11.73 16.97 0.27
CA ALA A 20 11.97 15.69 0.92
C ALA A 20 10.74 15.23 1.73
N LEU A 21 10.10 16.16 2.44
CA LEU A 21 8.93 15.87 3.26
C LEU A 21 7.66 15.66 2.45
N LYS A 22 7.58 16.25 1.25
CA LYS A 22 6.46 16.02 0.31
C LYS A 22 6.56 14.66 -0.36
N MET A 23 7.77 14.21 -0.65
CA MET A 23 8.03 12.96 -1.37
C MET A 23 8.14 11.74 -0.43
N SER A 24 8.58 11.97 0.80
CA SER A 24 8.77 10.91 1.79
C SER A 24 7.65 10.94 2.83
N PRO A 25 7.09 9.79 3.23
CA PRO A 25 6.07 9.71 4.28
C PRO A 25 6.65 9.90 5.70
N THR A 26 7.51 10.90 5.88
CA THR A 26 8.25 11.13 7.14
C THR A 26 7.31 11.30 8.34
N TYR A 27 6.30 12.16 8.24
CA TYR A 27 5.38 12.38 9.37
C TYR A 27 4.45 11.19 9.63
N PRO A 28 3.86 10.53 8.60
CA PRO A 28 3.16 9.27 8.85
C PRO A 28 4.05 8.20 9.48
N ALA A 29 5.28 8.03 9.00
CA ALA A 29 6.25 7.07 9.54
C ALA A 29 6.64 7.40 10.99
N MET A 30 6.81 8.68 11.32
CA MET A 30 7.11 9.14 12.68
C MET A 30 6.00 8.75 13.67
N LEU A 31 4.73 8.89 13.28
CA LEU A 31 3.61 8.48 14.12
C LEU A 31 3.58 6.96 14.33
N ALA A 32 3.84 6.17 13.28
CA ALA A 32 3.96 4.72 13.38
C ALA A 32 5.12 4.31 14.30
N PHE A 33 6.27 4.97 14.17
CA PHE A 33 7.44 4.75 15.02
C PHE A 33 7.16 5.11 16.47
N ALA A 34 6.55 6.26 16.74
CA ALA A 34 6.18 6.70 18.09
C ALA A 34 5.21 5.71 18.77
N GLU A 35 4.20 5.24 18.03
CA GLU A 35 3.28 4.21 18.53
C GLU A 35 4.03 2.93 18.94
N ARG A 36 5.00 2.50 18.14
CA ARG A 36 5.82 1.30 18.43
C ARG A 36 6.73 1.50 19.63
N CYS A 37 7.36 2.66 19.75
CA CYS A 37 8.19 2.99 20.91
C CYS A 37 7.37 3.04 22.21
N TRP A 38 6.13 3.51 22.14
CA TRP A 38 5.26 3.67 23.31
C TRP A 38 4.58 2.37 23.74
N LYS A 39 3.89 1.71 22.79
CA LYS A 39 3.14 0.48 23.08
C LYS A 39 4.02 -0.78 23.11
N GLY A 40 5.13 -0.76 22.39
CA GLY A 40 5.89 -1.97 22.12
C GLY A 40 5.10 -2.98 21.28
N GLY A 41 5.55 -4.24 21.28
CA GLY A 41 4.88 -5.32 20.59
C GLY A 41 4.88 -5.18 19.06
N GLY A 42 3.91 -5.82 18.41
CA GLY A 42 3.75 -5.89 16.96
C GLY A 42 4.12 -7.25 16.40
N TYR A 43 4.08 -7.37 15.08
CA TYR A 43 4.44 -8.60 14.41
C TYR A 43 5.96 -8.71 14.31
N HIS A 44 6.48 -9.92 14.60
CA HIS A 44 7.93 -10.19 14.54
C HIS A 44 8.49 -10.19 13.11
N GLN A 45 7.61 -10.34 12.12
CA GLN A 45 7.99 -10.34 10.71
C GLN A 45 7.52 -9.06 10.04
N PHE A 46 8.36 -8.51 9.18
CA PHE A 46 7.95 -7.46 8.26
C PHE A 46 6.93 -8.02 7.27
N SER A 47 5.76 -7.43 7.24
CA SER A 47 4.69 -7.84 6.35
C SER A 47 4.07 -6.63 5.69
N SER A 48 3.96 -6.68 4.37
CA SER A 48 3.21 -5.70 3.57
C SER A 48 1.72 -5.99 3.55
N ASP A 49 1.31 -7.18 4.00
CA ASP A 49 -0.09 -7.57 4.08
C ASP A 49 -0.69 -7.11 5.40
N MET A 50 -1.68 -6.24 5.32
CA MET A 50 -2.42 -5.73 6.48
C MET A 50 -3.51 -6.68 6.98
N GLY A 51 -3.71 -7.82 6.33
CA GLY A 51 -4.81 -8.75 6.62
C GLY A 51 -6.11 -8.35 5.95
N LYS A 52 -7.18 -9.05 6.29
CA LYS A 52 -8.54 -8.85 5.77
C LYS A 52 -9.42 -8.20 6.82
N PRO A 53 -10.45 -7.44 6.44
CA PRO A 53 -11.47 -6.95 7.36
C PRO A 53 -12.00 -8.07 8.25
N GLY A 54 -12.12 -7.80 9.55
CA GLY A 54 -12.54 -8.78 10.58
C GLY A 54 -11.40 -9.63 11.16
N GLN A 55 -10.17 -9.47 10.71
CA GLN A 55 -9.01 -10.10 11.34
C GLN A 55 -8.34 -9.13 12.32
N ASP A 56 -7.84 -9.63 13.44
CA ASP A 56 -7.19 -8.82 14.49
C ASP A 56 -6.09 -7.91 13.95
N LYS A 57 -5.31 -8.40 12.99
CA LYS A 57 -4.25 -7.63 12.34
C LYS A 57 -4.80 -6.42 11.58
N TYR A 58 -5.87 -6.61 10.83
CA TYR A 58 -6.53 -5.55 10.07
C TYR A 58 -7.16 -4.52 11.01
N GLU A 59 -7.89 -4.98 12.02
CA GLU A 59 -8.59 -4.11 12.97
C GLU A 59 -7.60 -3.28 13.81
N ALA A 60 -6.50 -3.89 14.25
CA ALA A 60 -5.42 -3.18 14.95
C ALA A 60 -4.78 -2.10 14.07
N PHE A 61 -4.60 -2.39 12.77
CA PHE A 61 -4.10 -1.41 11.82
C PHE A 61 -5.12 -0.30 11.56
N ALA A 62 -6.40 -0.64 11.40
CA ALA A 62 -7.47 0.33 11.18
C ALA A 62 -7.62 1.30 12.36
N GLU A 63 -7.52 0.80 13.57
CA GLU A 63 -7.51 1.63 14.78
C GLU A 63 -6.31 2.59 14.79
N PHE A 64 -5.11 2.09 14.50
CA PHE A 64 -3.91 2.93 14.39
C PHE A 64 -4.06 3.99 13.29
N GLU A 65 -4.50 3.60 12.09
CA GLU A 65 -4.70 4.52 10.97
C GLU A 65 -5.70 5.63 11.30
N SER A 66 -6.78 5.29 12.00
CA SER A 66 -7.77 6.26 12.45
C SER A 66 -7.16 7.32 13.37
N ARG A 67 -6.32 6.90 14.35
CA ARG A 67 -5.61 7.83 15.23
C ARG A 67 -4.60 8.68 14.48
N MET A 68 -3.84 8.09 13.57
CA MET A 68 -2.86 8.77 12.73
C MET A 68 -3.52 9.86 11.88
N LEU A 69 -4.65 9.56 11.25
CA LEU A 69 -5.41 10.53 10.46
C LEU A 69 -6.06 11.63 11.32
N ALA A 70 -6.43 11.33 12.56
CA ALA A 70 -6.86 12.34 13.52
C ALA A 70 -5.71 13.30 13.87
N HIS A 71 -4.51 12.78 14.12
CA HIS A 71 -3.30 13.60 14.33
C HIS A 71 -2.98 14.46 13.12
N GLN A 72 -3.09 13.93 11.89
CA GLN A 72 -2.91 14.69 10.66
C GLN A 72 -3.80 15.94 10.66
N LYS A 73 -5.09 15.78 10.96
CA LYS A 73 -6.07 16.88 10.96
C LYS A 73 -5.82 17.93 12.02
N ILE A 74 -5.19 17.57 13.14
CA ILE A 74 -5.02 18.49 14.29
C ILE A 74 -3.63 19.13 14.26
N HIS A 75 -2.58 18.34 14.04
CA HIS A 75 -1.21 18.76 14.27
C HIS A 75 -0.38 18.95 12.99
N PHE A 76 -0.82 18.40 11.86
CA PHE A 76 -0.06 18.40 10.60
C PHE A 76 -0.79 19.11 9.45
N GLN A 77 -1.73 20.01 9.74
CA GLN A 77 -2.56 20.70 8.71
C GLN A 77 -1.73 21.49 7.69
N SER A 78 -0.63 22.12 8.16
CA SER A 78 0.25 22.95 7.33
C SER A 78 1.53 22.22 6.90
N LEU A 79 1.69 20.96 7.27
CA LEU A 79 2.87 20.17 6.99
C LEU A 79 2.61 19.11 5.92
N PRO A 80 3.60 18.76 5.10
CA PRO A 80 3.47 17.69 4.14
C PRO A 80 3.18 16.36 4.83
N PHE A 81 2.06 15.72 4.48
CA PHE A 81 1.65 14.45 5.03
C PHE A 81 1.23 13.51 3.89
N PRO A 82 2.18 13.03 3.08
CA PRO A 82 1.90 12.17 1.93
C PRO A 82 1.46 10.78 2.41
N TYR A 83 0.17 10.62 2.59
CA TYR A 83 -0.43 9.36 3.04
C TYR A 83 -1.78 9.13 2.37
N ALA A 84 -1.92 8.00 1.71
CA ALA A 84 -3.20 7.50 1.22
C ALA A 84 -3.80 6.53 2.26
N LYS A 85 -5.06 6.76 2.64
CA LYS A 85 -5.75 5.86 3.56
C LYS A 85 -5.75 4.44 3.01
N GLN A 86 -5.29 3.49 3.81
CA GLN A 86 -5.12 2.10 3.42
C GLN A 86 -6.37 1.26 3.68
N THR A 87 -7.03 1.50 4.81
CA THR A 87 -8.24 0.76 5.17
C THR A 87 -9.40 1.12 4.24
N GLY A 88 -10.17 0.10 3.87
CA GLY A 88 -11.28 0.23 2.92
C GLY A 88 -10.84 0.18 1.45
N LEU A 89 -9.55 0.01 1.17
CA LEU A 89 -9.06 -0.26 -0.18
C LEU A 89 -9.00 -1.78 -0.40
N GLU A 90 -9.78 -2.25 -1.36
CA GLU A 90 -9.83 -3.64 -1.80
C GLU A 90 -9.59 -3.70 -3.31
N TRP A 91 -8.75 -4.63 -3.72
CA TRP A 91 -8.43 -4.90 -5.12
C TRP A 91 -8.73 -6.34 -5.47
N ASN A 92 -9.10 -6.56 -6.70
CA ASN A 92 -9.18 -7.88 -7.32
C ASN A 92 -7.90 -8.10 -8.12
N LEU A 93 -7.08 -9.06 -7.68
CA LEU A 93 -5.79 -9.35 -8.28
C LEU A 93 -5.89 -10.64 -9.08
N VAL A 94 -5.44 -10.63 -10.33
CA VAL A 94 -5.36 -11.79 -11.21
C VAL A 94 -3.97 -11.90 -11.83
N GLY A 95 -3.50 -13.11 -12.02
CA GLY A 95 -2.18 -13.46 -12.52
C GLY A 95 -1.63 -14.67 -11.76
N PRO A 96 -0.40 -15.11 -12.05
CA PRO A 96 0.52 -14.58 -13.06
C PRO A 96 0.13 -14.96 -14.49
N PHE A 97 0.32 -14.05 -15.43
CA PHE A 97 0.28 -14.34 -16.86
C PHE A 97 1.71 -14.35 -17.39
N ASP A 98 2.16 -15.44 -17.97
CA ASP A 98 3.52 -15.54 -18.53
C ASP A 98 3.65 -14.63 -19.75
N ASN A 99 4.45 -13.59 -19.64
CA ASN A 99 4.72 -12.62 -20.69
C ASN A 99 6.02 -12.94 -21.45
N LYS A 100 6.73 -14.01 -21.09
CA LYS A 100 7.98 -14.44 -21.74
C LYS A 100 9.04 -13.34 -21.83
N GLY A 101 9.03 -12.39 -20.88
CA GLY A 101 9.90 -11.22 -20.88
C GLY A 101 9.49 -10.09 -21.81
N ILE A 102 8.32 -10.18 -22.46
CA ILE A 102 7.80 -9.15 -23.35
C ILE A 102 6.74 -8.34 -22.60
N VAL A 103 7.10 -7.17 -22.12
CA VAL A 103 6.24 -6.32 -21.28
C VAL A 103 4.95 -5.91 -21.99
N ALA A 104 4.99 -5.71 -23.30
CA ALA A 104 3.84 -5.28 -24.10
C ALA A 104 2.90 -6.41 -24.52
N THR A 105 3.08 -7.65 -23.99
CA THR A 105 2.17 -8.76 -24.31
C THR A 105 0.78 -8.47 -23.75
N PRO A 106 -0.28 -8.36 -24.58
CA PRO A 106 -1.63 -8.13 -24.10
C PRO A 106 -2.26 -9.41 -23.54
N PHE A 107 -3.06 -9.27 -22.50
CA PHE A 107 -3.81 -10.37 -21.89
C PHE A 107 -5.30 -10.04 -21.74
N LEU A 108 -6.12 -11.06 -21.53
CA LEU A 108 -7.57 -10.90 -21.40
C LEU A 108 -8.03 -9.86 -20.37
N PRO A 109 -7.36 -9.67 -19.22
CA PRO A 109 -7.76 -8.65 -18.26
C PRO A 109 -7.71 -7.20 -18.76
N GLU A 110 -7.07 -6.93 -19.89
CA GLU A 110 -7.08 -5.61 -20.54
C GLU A 110 -8.42 -5.29 -21.23
N GLN A 111 -9.24 -6.31 -21.44
CA GLN A 111 -10.58 -6.14 -21.99
C GLN A 111 -11.57 -5.85 -20.86
N SER A 112 -12.38 -4.80 -21.02
CA SER A 112 -13.36 -4.42 -19.98
C SER A 112 -14.35 -5.55 -19.64
N SER A 113 -14.70 -6.38 -20.61
CA SER A 113 -15.57 -7.54 -20.45
C SER A 113 -15.00 -8.64 -19.56
N TYR A 114 -13.69 -8.69 -19.36
CA TYR A 114 -13.05 -9.66 -18.48
C TYR A 114 -13.51 -9.51 -17.03
N TRP A 115 -13.78 -8.28 -16.58
CA TRP A 115 -14.09 -7.97 -15.18
C TRP A 115 -15.59 -8.14 -14.88
N ASP A 116 -16.16 -9.23 -15.37
CA ASP A 116 -17.50 -9.68 -15.01
C ASP A 116 -17.57 -10.30 -13.59
N THR A 117 -18.77 -10.66 -13.17
CA THR A 117 -18.99 -11.21 -11.83
C THR A 117 -18.21 -12.51 -11.59
N ALA A 118 -18.09 -13.38 -12.59
CA ALA A 118 -17.41 -14.67 -12.45
C ALA A 118 -15.91 -14.50 -12.27
N ASN A 119 -15.27 -13.67 -13.08
CA ASN A 119 -13.84 -13.38 -13.01
C ASN A 119 -13.49 -12.60 -11.72
N LEU A 120 -14.33 -11.66 -11.30
CA LEU A 120 -14.17 -10.99 -10.01
C LEU A 120 -14.29 -11.94 -8.83
N ALA A 121 -15.22 -12.89 -8.87
CA ALA A 121 -15.39 -13.88 -7.81
C ALA A 121 -14.18 -14.83 -7.69
N SER A 122 -13.51 -15.14 -8.79
CA SER A 122 -12.33 -16.02 -8.83
C SER A 122 -11.01 -15.30 -8.55
N SER A 123 -11.00 -13.96 -8.52
CA SER A 123 -9.80 -13.17 -8.28
C SER A 123 -9.33 -13.26 -6.83
N THR A 124 -8.03 -13.04 -6.61
CA THR A 124 -7.47 -12.92 -5.27
C THR A 124 -7.76 -11.52 -4.71
N LYS A 125 -8.38 -11.46 -3.53
CA LYS A 125 -8.61 -10.21 -2.82
C LYS A 125 -7.35 -9.77 -2.09
N VAL A 126 -6.89 -8.54 -2.35
CA VAL A 126 -5.81 -7.89 -1.61
C VAL A 126 -6.29 -6.55 -1.06
N TYR A 127 -5.73 -6.14 0.06
CA TYR A 127 -6.19 -4.98 0.83
C TYR A 127 -5.06 -3.99 1.03
N GLY A 128 -5.41 -2.70 1.03
CA GLY A 128 -4.47 -1.60 1.18
C GLY A 128 -4.16 -0.86 -0.11
N GLY A 129 -3.45 0.26 0.01
CA GLY A 129 -3.08 1.12 -1.13
C GLY A 129 -1.87 0.62 -1.91
N THR A 130 -1.16 -0.38 -1.38
CA THR A 130 0.05 -0.93 -1.98
C THR A 130 -0.07 -2.43 -2.15
N ILE A 131 0.19 -2.90 -3.37
CA ILE A 131 0.20 -4.33 -3.71
C ILE A 131 1.66 -4.75 -3.92
N TRP A 132 2.23 -5.42 -2.93
CA TRP A 132 3.59 -5.94 -2.99
C TRP A 132 3.59 -7.34 -3.58
N LEU A 133 3.79 -7.48 -4.88
CA LEU A 133 3.86 -8.77 -5.55
C LEU A 133 5.11 -9.54 -5.10
N ARG A 134 6.26 -8.87 -5.06
CA ARG A 134 7.52 -9.43 -4.58
C ARG A 134 8.36 -8.33 -3.98
N HIS A 135 9.01 -8.62 -2.86
CA HIS A 135 10.03 -7.75 -2.29
C HIS A 135 11.42 -8.36 -2.52
N PHE A 136 12.41 -7.53 -2.90
CA PHE A 136 13.75 -8.04 -3.18
C PHE A 136 14.45 -8.65 -1.95
N TRP A 137 14.01 -8.33 -0.75
CA TRP A 137 14.47 -8.94 0.49
C TRP A 137 13.62 -10.14 0.94
N HIS A 138 12.87 -10.72 0.03
CA HIS A 138 12.20 -11.99 0.32
C HIS A 138 13.22 -13.07 0.70
N PRO A 139 13.01 -13.92 1.73
CA PRO A 139 11.78 -14.03 2.52
C PRO A 139 11.69 -13.13 3.77
N MET A 140 12.65 -12.24 4.03
CA MET A 140 12.63 -11.40 5.24
C MET A 140 11.44 -10.44 5.26
N ILE A 141 11.05 -9.90 4.08
CA ILE A 141 9.87 -9.08 3.92
C ILE A 141 8.86 -9.87 3.10
N ALA A 142 7.76 -10.25 3.75
CA ALA A 142 6.67 -10.95 3.08
C ALA A 142 5.94 -10.00 2.13
N SER A 143 5.64 -10.49 0.94
CA SER A 143 4.80 -9.83 -0.06
C SER A 143 3.41 -10.45 -0.11
N HIS A 144 2.47 -9.85 -0.83
CA HIS A 144 1.12 -10.40 -1.01
C HIS A 144 1.15 -11.79 -1.66
N LEU A 145 2.10 -12.00 -2.56
CA LEU A 145 2.33 -13.26 -3.22
C LEU A 145 3.69 -13.80 -2.80
N GLN A 146 3.70 -15.00 -2.24
CA GLN A 146 4.93 -15.60 -1.72
C GLN A 146 5.94 -15.93 -2.82
N SER A 147 5.47 -16.27 -4.01
CA SER A 147 6.30 -16.69 -5.14
C SER A 147 5.70 -16.23 -6.47
N PRO A 148 5.74 -14.92 -6.78
CA PRO A 148 5.35 -14.46 -8.11
C PRO A 148 6.32 -15.04 -9.15
N ALA A 149 5.80 -15.54 -10.26
CA ALA A 149 6.61 -16.04 -11.36
C ALA A 149 7.44 -14.91 -11.97
N GLU A 150 8.66 -15.21 -12.39
CA GLU A 150 9.44 -14.29 -13.21
C GLU A 150 8.80 -14.15 -14.60
N ASN A 151 9.06 -13.03 -15.27
CA ASN A 151 8.47 -12.72 -16.58
C ASN A 151 6.94 -12.83 -16.58
N SER A 152 6.32 -12.31 -15.56
CA SER A 152 4.87 -12.38 -15.39
C SER A 152 4.23 -11.01 -15.30
N THR A 153 3.01 -10.93 -15.83
CA THR A 153 2.13 -9.77 -15.75
C THR A 153 1.00 -10.05 -14.76
N TRP A 154 0.66 -9.06 -13.97
CA TRP A 154 -0.41 -9.10 -12.98
C TRP A 154 -1.34 -7.93 -13.21
N TYR A 155 -2.63 -8.14 -12.99
CA TYR A 155 -3.65 -7.09 -13.09
C TYR A 155 -4.35 -6.91 -11.76
N ALA A 156 -4.44 -5.67 -11.32
CA ALA A 156 -5.21 -5.27 -10.16
C ALA A 156 -6.38 -4.41 -10.60
N PHE A 157 -7.58 -4.78 -10.21
CA PHE A 157 -8.81 -4.11 -10.57
C PHE A 157 -9.59 -3.67 -9.34
N ARG A 158 -10.12 -2.45 -9.41
CA ARG A 158 -11.04 -1.89 -8.41
C ARG A 158 -12.10 -1.05 -9.12
N LYS A 159 -13.36 -1.18 -8.66
CA LYS A 159 -14.43 -0.24 -9.04
C LYS A 159 -14.42 0.95 -8.10
N ILE A 160 -14.47 2.13 -8.67
CA ILE A 160 -14.61 3.40 -7.94
C ILE A 160 -15.98 3.96 -8.31
N TYR A 161 -16.76 4.31 -7.30
CA TYR A 161 -18.06 4.94 -7.46
C TYR A 161 -17.97 6.39 -7.00
N SER A 162 -18.54 7.30 -7.79
CA SER A 162 -18.72 8.69 -7.42
C SER A 162 -20.20 9.06 -7.57
N ASP A 163 -20.75 9.77 -6.63
CA ASP A 163 -22.12 10.29 -6.64
C ASP A 163 -22.24 11.56 -7.47
N LYS A 164 -21.14 12.11 -7.91
CA LYS A 164 -21.05 13.32 -8.73
C LYS A 164 -19.87 13.24 -9.68
N GLU A 165 -19.91 14.01 -10.75
CA GLU A 165 -18.78 14.21 -11.64
C GLU A 165 -17.60 14.80 -10.87
N THR A 166 -16.43 14.15 -10.98
CA THR A 166 -15.25 14.51 -10.21
C THR A 166 -14.00 14.24 -11.05
N GLU A 167 -13.09 15.21 -11.08
CA GLU A 167 -11.73 14.99 -11.57
C GLU A 167 -10.82 14.61 -10.40
N GLN A 168 -10.05 13.55 -10.56
CA GLN A 168 -9.08 13.08 -9.58
C GLN A 168 -7.77 12.74 -10.28
N SER A 169 -6.67 13.25 -9.76
CA SER A 169 -5.35 12.84 -10.20
C SER A 169 -5.00 11.48 -9.60
N CYS A 170 -4.66 10.53 -10.45
CA CYS A 170 -4.14 9.24 -10.03
C CYS A 170 -2.62 9.21 -10.26
N TRP A 171 -1.89 8.76 -9.27
CA TRP A 171 -0.46 8.47 -9.39
C TRP A 171 -0.29 6.96 -9.61
N ILE A 172 0.39 6.60 -10.68
CA ILE A 172 0.68 5.21 -11.05
C ILE A 172 2.19 5.00 -11.00
#